data_84f96c9c917be9d351905c842553a23c
#
_entry.id   84f96c9c917be9d351905c842553a23c
#
_cell.length_a   1.000
_cell.length_b   1.000
_cell.length_c   1.000
_cell.angle_alpha   90.00
_cell.angle_beta   90.00
_cell.angle_gamma   90.00
#
_symmetry.space_group_name_H-M   'P 1'
#
loop_
_entity.id
_entity.type
_entity.pdbx_description
1 polymer ?
#
loop_
_entity_poly.entity_id
_entity_poly.type
_entity_poly.pdbx_seq_one_letter_code
_entity_poly.pdbx_strand_id
1 'polypeptide(L)'
;MGVPGTELTGWHDRSRVAGSAIRVRGLRKSFGDKTAVDGIDLDIAAGSLAGLVGPNGAGKTTSLSMMTGLLRPDGGSIQVGGLDVWEDPVAVKAIIGVVPAEVRLFDRLSGAEMLEYAGRLRGLSAAEARTRSTELLDVLDLAADAKRLVADYSTGMRKKAALGCALIHNPSVLFLDEPLEGVDPISADVIRRLLTRFVGSGSTVLFSSHVMELVEQVCDHVTIIDRGRIVASGTTDQVRGGKTLQQAFIDLVGPRATDEEVLSWLGSSSS
;
A
#
# COMPACT_ATOMS: atom_id res chain seq x y z
N MET A 1 28.96 0.27 -20.45
CA MET A 1 29.61 0.27 -19.13
C MET A 1 28.46 0.16 -18.13
N GLY A 2 28.32 -1.01 -17.49
CA GLY A 2 27.22 -1.27 -16.54
C GLY A 2 27.46 -0.52 -15.24
N VAL A 3 26.42 0.13 -14.72
CA VAL A 3 26.42 0.76 -13.40
C VAL A 3 26.53 -0.36 -12.35
N PRO A 4 27.48 -0.30 -11.39
CA PRO A 4 27.57 -1.31 -10.34
C PRO A 4 26.34 -1.19 -9.45
N GLY A 5 25.65 -2.30 -9.27
CA GLY A 5 24.49 -2.39 -8.36
C GLY A 5 24.95 -2.11 -6.93
N THR A 6 24.44 -1.03 -6.36
CA THR A 6 24.59 -0.73 -4.93
C THR A 6 23.80 -1.77 -4.16
N GLU A 7 24.48 -2.79 -3.63
CA GLU A 7 23.90 -3.75 -2.69
C GLU A 7 23.58 -3.00 -1.40
N LEU A 8 22.29 -2.94 -1.03
CA LEU A 8 21.86 -2.49 0.28
C LEU A 8 22.35 -3.52 1.32
N THR A 9 23.56 -3.29 1.86
CA THR A 9 24.14 -4.12 2.91
C THR A 9 23.40 -3.88 4.23
N GLY A 10 22.46 -4.75 4.56
CA GLY A 10 21.66 -4.65 5.80
C GLY A 10 20.28 -5.29 5.73
N TRP A 11 19.88 -5.76 4.56
CA TRP A 11 18.68 -6.59 4.41
C TRP A 11 19.04 -8.03 4.76
N HIS A 12 18.93 -8.35 6.05
CA HIS A 12 19.17 -9.72 6.51
C HIS A 12 18.16 -10.66 5.85
N ASP A 13 18.67 -11.81 5.37
CA ASP A 13 17.88 -12.96 4.92
C ASP A 13 16.87 -13.32 6.05
N ARG A 14 15.62 -12.90 5.86
CA ARG A 14 14.53 -13.33 6.70
C ARG A 14 14.00 -14.62 6.09
N SER A 15 14.59 -15.75 6.49
CA SER A 15 14.07 -17.07 6.18
C SER A 15 12.55 -17.05 6.24
N ARG A 16 11.90 -17.40 5.13
CA ARG A 16 10.45 -17.39 4.94
C ARG A 16 9.78 -18.02 6.16
N VAL A 17 9.14 -17.22 6.98
CA VAL A 17 8.20 -17.71 7.97
C VAL A 17 7.06 -18.32 7.14
N ALA A 18 7.00 -19.66 7.10
CA ALA A 18 5.91 -20.36 6.45
C ALA A 18 4.62 -19.98 7.19
N GLY A 19 3.80 -19.10 6.61
CA GLY A 19 2.57 -18.64 7.24
C GLY A 19 2.00 -17.38 6.62
N SER A 20 0.93 -16.90 7.21
CA SER A 20 0.25 -15.67 6.83
C SER A 20 0.94 -14.48 7.47
N ALA A 21 1.38 -13.49 6.68
CA ALA A 21 1.92 -12.23 7.19
C ALA A 21 0.81 -11.31 7.71
N ILE A 22 -0.37 -11.38 7.10
CA ILE A 22 -1.56 -10.62 7.54
C ILE A 22 -2.73 -11.60 7.59
N ARG A 23 -3.41 -11.64 8.73
CA ARG A 23 -4.62 -12.45 8.93
C ARG A 23 -5.72 -11.59 9.50
N VAL A 24 -6.86 -11.57 8.83
CA VAL A 24 -8.05 -10.82 9.22
C VAL A 24 -9.23 -11.78 9.30
N ARG A 25 -10.06 -11.65 10.34
CA ARG A 25 -11.24 -12.49 10.54
C ARG A 25 -12.44 -11.66 10.97
N GLY A 26 -13.53 -11.77 10.22
CA GLY A 26 -14.82 -11.15 10.53
C GLY A 26 -14.77 -9.64 10.73
N LEU A 27 -13.87 -8.95 10.07
CA LEU A 27 -13.59 -7.53 10.31
C LEU A 27 -14.77 -6.66 9.94
N ARG A 28 -15.21 -5.79 10.86
CA ARG A 28 -16.38 -4.91 10.69
C ARG A 28 -16.07 -3.48 11.09
N LYS A 29 -16.66 -2.53 10.32
CA LYS A 29 -16.64 -1.10 10.66
C LYS A 29 -17.83 -0.39 10.08
N SER A 30 -18.53 0.38 10.94
CA SER A 30 -19.61 1.27 10.55
C SER A 30 -19.32 2.70 11.01
N PHE A 31 -19.85 3.67 10.31
CA PHE A 31 -19.83 5.09 10.62
C PHE A 31 -21.27 5.61 10.55
N GLY A 32 -21.89 5.79 11.72
CA GLY A 32 -23.34 6.01 11.81
C GLY A 32 -24.09 4.85 11.13
N ASP A 33 -24.99 5.17 10.22
CA ASP A 33 -25.81 4.17 9.49
C ASP A 33 -25.07 3.52 8.32
N LYS A 34 -23.85 3.98 7.99
CA LYS A 34 -23.08 3.47 6.85
C LYS A 34 -22.10 2.38 7.31
N THR A 35 -22.32 1.14 6.88
CA THR A 35 -21.33 0.06 7.03
C THR A 35 -20.26 0.19 5.94
N ALA A 36 -19.02 0.46 6.36
CA ALA A 36 -17.88 0.63 5.47
C ALA A 36 -17.12 -0.68 5.23
N VAL A 37 -17.11 -1.59 6.22
CA VAL A 37 -16.53 -2.94 6.14
C VAL A 37 -17.46 -3.89 6.85
N ASP A 38 -17.85 -4.99 6.18
CA ASP A 38 -18.89 -5.90 6.64
C ASP A 38 -18.42 -7.37 6.65
N GLY A 39 -17.69 -7.72 7.70
CA GLY A 39 -17.30 -9.09 7.97
C GLY A 39 -16.29 -9.67 7.00
N ILE A 40 -15.21 -8.92 6.67
CA ILE A 40 -14.19 -9.42 5.77
C ILE A 40 -13.23 -10.41 6.45
N ASP A 41 -12.89 -11.46 5.71
CA ASP A 41 -11.81 -12.40 6.03
C ASP A 41 -10.72 -12.28 4.96
N LEU A 42 -9.46 -12.19 5.39
CA LEU A 42 -8.32 -12.01 4.50
C LEU A 42 -7.09 -12.71 5.05
N ASP A 43 -6.39 -13.45 4.18
CA ASP A 43 -5.07 -14.02 4.46
C ASP A 43 -4.08 -13.59 3.38
N ILE A 44 -2.99 -12.94 3.79
CA ILE A 44 -1.89 -12.58 2.90
C ILE A 44 -0.66 -13.38 3.30
N ALA A 45 -0.14 -14.15 2.37
CA ALA A 45 1.05 -14.98 2.61
C ALA A 45 2.29 -14.10 2.84
N ALA A 46 3.20 -14.59 3.69
CA ALA A 46 4.50 -13.93 3.86
C ALA A 46 5.31 -13.94 2.56
N GLY A 47 6.03 -12.85 2.29
CA GLY A 47 6.85 -12.70 1.10
C GLY A 47 6.04 -12.50 -0.19
N SER A 48 4.83 -11.96 -0.12
CA SER A 48 3.99 -11.68 -1.30
C SER A 48 3.75 -10.19 -1.52
N LEU A 49 3.51 -9.82 -2.77
CA LEU A 49 3.00 -8.53 -3.17
C LEU A 49 1.50 -8.66 -3.45
N ALA A 50 0.69 -8.17 -2.52
CA ALA A 50 -0.76 -8.33 -2.56
C ALA A 50 -1.48 -7.01 -2.86
N GLY A 51 -2.49 -7.06 -3.73
CA GLY A 51 -3.36 -5.94 -4.07
C GLY A 51 -4.74 -6.08 -3.41
N LEU A 52 -5.21 -5.02 -2.74
CA LEU A 52 -6.59 -4.85 -2.30
C LEU A 52 -7.28 -3.90 -3.27
N VAL A 53 -8.06 -4.43 -4.20
CA VAL A 53 -8.63 -3.65 -5.30
C VAL A 53 -10.14 -3.48 -5.16
N GLY A 54 -10.62 -2.37 -5.65
CA GLY A 54 -12.05 -2.04 -5.63
C GLY A 54 -12.29 -0.58 -5.93
N PRO A 55 -13.53 -0.18 -6.18
CA PRO A 55 -13.87 1.20 -6.49
C PRO A 55 -13.72 2.12 -5.27
N ASN A 56 -13.80 3.42 -5.52
CA ASN A 56 -13.83 4.41 -4.44
C ASN A 56 -15.04 4.17 -3.53
N GLY A 57 -14.80 4.21 -2.21
CA GLY A 57 -15.84 3.90 -1.22
C GLY A 57 -16.09 2.41 -0.98
N ALA A 58 -15.34 1.49 -1.60
CA ALA A 58 -15.49 0.04 -1.39
C ALA A 58 -15.07 -0.45 0.00
N GLY A 59 -14.32 0.36 0.78
CA GLY A 59 -13.83 0.01 2.11
C GLY A 59 -12.32 -0.22 2.20
N LYS A 60 -11.55 -0.02 1.12
CA LYS A 60 -10.08 -0.24 1.07
C LYS A 60 -9.33 0.50 2.16
N THR A 61 -9.39 1.84 2.16
CA THR A 61 -8.74 2.72 3.14
C THR A 61 -9.16 2.40 4.58
N THR A 62 -10.46 2.13 4.79
CA THR A 62 -11.00 1.74 6.10
C THR A 62 -10.38 0.44 6.58
N SER A 63 -10.30 -0.57 5.69
CA SER A 63 -9.68 -1.86 6.00
C SER A 63 -8.19 -1.72 6.32
N LEU A 64 -7.43 -1.00 5.48
CA LEU A 64 -6.01 -0.73 5.73
C LEU A 64 -5.79 0.02 7.04
N SER A 65 -6.61 1.04 7.34
CA SER A 65 -6.52 1.80 8.59
C SER A 65 -6.74 0.91 9.83
N MET A 66 -7.64 -0.07 9.75
CA MET A 66 -7.84 -1.03 10.83
C MET A 66 -6.67 -2.01 10.96
N MET A 67 -6.14 -2.53 9.83
CA MET A 67 -5.01 -3.46 9.80
C MET A 67 -3.71 -2.83 10.32
N THR A 68 -3.58 -1.50 10.22
CA THR A 68 -2.41 -0.75 10.69
C THR A 68 -2.57 -0.19 12.12
N GLY A 69 -3.71 -0.45 12.77
CA GLY A 69 -4.00 0.05 14.11
C GLY A 69 -4.26 1.55 14.19
N LEU A 70 -4.61 2.19 13.08
CA LEU A 70 -5.01 3.61 13.02
C LEU A 70 -6.48 3.82 13.30
N LEU A 71 -7.32 2.82 13.02
CA LEU A 71 -8.76 2.83 13.22
C LEU A 71 -9.21 1.57 13.95
N ARG A 72 -9.89 1.72 15.08
CA ARG A 72 -10.41 0.58 15.82
C ARG A 72 -11.60 -0.05 15.10
N PRO A 73 -11.61 -1.39 14.86
CA PRO A 73 -12.76 -2.07 14.30
C PRO A 73 -13.92 -2.14 15.32
N ASP A 74 -15.14 -2.34 14.81
CA ASP A 74 -16.32 -2.59 15.63
C ASP A 74 -16.46 -4.09 15.96
N GLY A 75 -15.77 -4.95 15.21
CA GLY A 75 -15.70 -6.39 15.43
C GLY A 75 -14.66 -7.07 14.55
N GLY A 76 -14.36 -8.32 14.86
CA GLY A 76 -13.35 -9.12 14.20
C GLY A 76 -11.97 -9.01 14.84
N SER A 77 -10.99 -9.69 14.23
CA SER A 77 -9.60 -9.72 14.71
C SER A 77 -8.62 -9.50 13.56
N ILE A 78 -7.45 -8.95 13.90
CA ILE A 78 -6.39 -8.65 12.92
C ILE A 78 -5.06 -9.07 13.53
N GLN A 79 -4.32 -9.90 12.80
CA GLN A 79 -2.94 -10.27 13.14
C GLN A 79 -2.00 -9.86 12.02
N VAL A 80 -0.86 -9.29 12.38
CA VAL A 80 0.23 -8.93 11.47
C VAL A 80 1.54 -9.51 12.01
N GLY A 81 2.20 -10.34 11.21
CA GLY A 81 3.39 -11.06 11.67
C GLY A 81 3.13 -11.99 12.87
N GLY A 82 1.89 -12.49 13.02
CA GLY A 82 1.47 -13.30 14.15
C GLY A 82 1.10 -12.52 15.42
N LEU A 83 1.24 -11.19 15.44
CA LEU A 83 0.91 -10.31 16.55
C LEU A 83 -0.50 -9.72 16.36
N ASP A 84 -1.31 -9.66 17.41
CA ASP A 84 -2.60 -8.98 17.36
C ASP A 84 -2.41 -7.46 17.36
N VAL A 85 -3.09 -6.78 16.43
CA VAL A 85 -2.93 -5.34 16.20
C VAL A 85 -3.38 -4.50 17.41
N TRP A 86 -4.32 -5.01 18.21
CA TRP A 86 -4.95 -4.27 19.30
C TRP A 86 -4.47 -4.71 20.69
N GLU A 87 -3.95 -5.93 20.80
CA GLU A 87 -3.32 -6.43 22.04
C GLU A 87 -1.86 -5.98 22.16
N ASP A 88 -1.11 -6.02 21.03
CA ASP A 88 0.31 -5.66 20.98
C ASP A 88 0.63 -4.52 19.99
N PRO A 89 -0.01 -3.34 20.10
CA PRO A 89 0.10 -2.29 19.08
C PRO A 89 1.53 -1.73 18.91
N VAL A 90 2.35 -1.77 19.96
CA VAL A 90 3.75 -1.30 19.89
C VAL A 90 4.60 -2.29 19.09
N ALA A 91 4.46 -3.58 19.35
CA ALA A 91 5.18 -4.62 18.64
C ALA A 91 4.78 -4.67 17.16
N VAL A 92 3.47 -4.54 16.85
CA VAL A 92 2.99 -4.46 15.47
C VAL A 92 3.56 -3.23 14.76
N LYS A 93 3.51 -2.04 15.38
CA LYS A 93 4.07 -0.82 14.79
C LYS A 93 5.58 -0.89 14.54
N ALA A 94 6.31 -1.70 15.28
CA ALA A 94 7.75 -1.90 15.07
C ALA A 94 8.04 -2.70 13.78
N ILE A 95 7.13 -3.58 13.38
CA ILE A 95 7.31 -4.47 12.21
C ILE A 95 6.58 -4.01 10.95
N ILE A 96 5.76 -2.95 11.03
CA ILE A 96 5.03 -2.43 9.87
C ILE A 96 5.55 -1.08 9.40
N GLY A 97 5.54 -0.87 8.08
CA GLY A 97 5.61 0.44 7.44
C GLY A 97 4.24 0.81 6.86
N VAL A 98 3.88 2.09 6.90
CA VAL A 98 2.58 2.56 6.42
C VAL A 98 2.75 3.81 5.58
N VAL A 99 2.15 3.82 4.38
CA VAL A 99 1.97 5.02 3.54
C VAL A 99 0.48 5.22 3.35
N PRO A 100 -0.12 6.25 3.94
CA PRO A 100 -1.54 6.56 3.75
C PRO A 100 -1.80 7.17 2.36
N ALA A 101 -3.05 7.15 1.91
CA ALA A 101 -3.46 7.74 0.63
C ALA A 101 -3.12 9.24 0.58
N GLU A 102 -3.43 9.96 1.65
CA GLU A 102 -3.05 11.36 1.82
C GLU A 102 -1.70 11.45 2.53
N VAL A 103 -0.65 11.70 1.77
CA VAL A 103 0.71 11.82 2.30
C VAL A 103 0.91 13.17 3.00
N ARG A 104 1.09 13.13 4.32
CA ARG A 104 1.41 14.30 5.14
C ARG A 104 2.83 14.19 5.65
N LEU A 105 3.72 15.01 5.12
CA LEU A 105 5.11 15.14 5.54
C LEU A 105 5.34 16.52 6.16
N PHE A 106 6.45 16.69 6.88
CA PHE A 106 6.81 17.98 7.44
C PHE A 106 7.42 18.88 6.34
N ASP A 107 6.66 19.84 5.87
CA ASP A 107 6.98 20.71 4.73
C ASP A 107 8.27 21.54 4.95
N ARG A 108 8.63 21.82 6.21
CA ARG A 108 9.81 22.63 6.56
C ARG A 108 11.10 21.81 6.73
N LEU A 109 11.03 20.50 6.57
CA LEU A 109 12.22 19.65 6.53
C LEU A 109 12.66 19.43 5.09
N SER A 110 13.95 19.25 4.88
CA SER A 110 14.47 18.72 3.63
C SER A 110 14.16 17.22 3.51
N GLY A 111 14.29 16.66 2.31
CA GLY A 111 14.09 15.22 2.11
C GLY A 111 14.96 14.36 3.02
N ALA A 112 16.25 14.73 3.17
CA ALA A 112 17.17 14.03 4.06
C ALA A 112 16.75 14.12 5.52
N GLU A 113 16.46 15.34 6.01
CA GLU A 113 16.00 15.55 7.39
C GLU A 113 14.69 14.81 7.68
N MET A 114 13.77 14.76 6.71
CA MET A 114 12.50 14.04 6.86
C MET A 114 12.72 12.54 7.08
N LEU A 115 13.59 11.90 6.29
CA LEU A 115 13.89 10.48 6.45
C LEU A 115 14.69 10.22 7.73
N GLU A 116 15.71 11.03 8.04
CA GLU A 116 16.46 10.93 9.30
C GLU A 116 15.54 11.05 10.51
N TYR A 117 14.62 12.02 10.49
CA TYR A 117 13.62 12.21 11.54
C TYR A 117 12.73 10.98 11.71
N ALA A 118 12.21 10.43 10.61
CA ALA A 118 11.41 9.21 10.63
C ALA A 118 12.19 8.03 11.24
N GLY A 119 13.45 7.86 10.88
CA GLY A 119 14.33 6.83 11.44
C GLY A 119 14.56 7.01 12.95
N ARG A 120 14.79 8.24 13.40
CA ARG A 120 14.95 8.57 14.83
C ARG A 120 13.69 8.26 15.64
N LEU A 121 12.51 8.56 15.11
CA LEU A 121 11.22 8.22 15.74
C LEU A 121 11.02 6.69 15.86
N ARG A 122 11.65 5.92 15.00
CA ARG A 122 11.63 4.44 15.01
C ARG A 122 12.77 3.83 15.85
N GLY A 123 13.52 4.65 16.61
CA GLY A 123 14.55 4.22 17.53
C GLY A 123 15.93 3.99 16.92
N LEU A 124 16.16 4.34 15.65
CA LEU A 124 17.49 4.25 15.04
C LEU A 124 18.44 5.26 15.70
N SER A 125 19.72 4.92 15.79
CA SER A 125 20.77 5.88 16.15
C SER A 125 20.87 6.98 15.08
N ALA A 126 21.45 8.14 15.44
CA ALA A 126 21.64 9.23 14.46
C ALA A 126 22.50 8.81 13.26
N ALA A 127 23.51 7.98 13.49
CA ALA A 127 24.39 7.47 12.46
C ALA A 127 23.63 6.52 11.51
N GLU A 128 22.90 5.55 12.04
CA GLU A 128 22.09 4.61 11.24
C GLU A 128 20.99 5.33 10.46
N ALA A 129 20.26 6.27 11.09
CA ALA A 129 19.20 7.02 10.42
C ALA A 129 19.77 7.81 9.23
N ARG A 130 20.95 8.44 9.38
CA ARG A 130 21.64 9.16 8.30
C ARG A 130 22.08 8.23 7.18
N THR A 131 22.72 7.11 7.51
CA THR A 131 23.17 6.14 6.50
C THR A 131 21.99 5.63 5.69
N ARG A 132 20.94 5.13 6.36
CA ARG A 132 19.75 4.60 5.69
C ARG A 132 18.97 5.67 4.92
N SER A 133 18.94 6.93 5.43
CA SER A 133 18.36 8.05 4.70
C SER A 133 19.05 8.28 3.36
N THR A 134 20.39 8.30 3.36
CA THR A 134 21.18 8.49 2.14
C THR A 134 20.91 7.36 1.14
N GLU A 135 20.96 6.10 1.57
CA GLU A 135 20.70 4.93 0.73
C GLU A 135 19.29 4.94 0.15
N LEU A 136 18.27 5.27 0.96
CA LEU A 136 16.89 5.33 0.50
C LEU A 136 16.64 6.47 -0.48
N LEU A 137 17.24 7.65 -0.26
CA LEU A 137 17.14 8.78 -1.19
C LEU A 137 17.75 8.44 -2.54
N ASP A 138 18.86 7.70 -2.57
CA ASP A 138 19.50 7.24 -3.81
C ASP A 138 18.60 6.26 -4.56
N VAL A 139 18.13 5.20 -3.89
CA VAL A 139 17.24 4.17 -4.49
C VAL A 139 15.90 4.76 -4.97
N LEU A 140 15.39 5.79 -4.27
CA LEU A 140 14.15 6.48 -4.62
C LEU A 140 14.33 7.57 -5.69
N ASP A 141 15.55 7.73 -6.21
CA ASP A 141 15.87 8.80 -7.16
C ASP A 141 15.46 10.19 -6.62
N LEU A 142 15.92 10.47 -5.39
CA LEU A 142 15.75 11.72 -4.68
C LEU A 142 17.07 12.31 -4.17
N ALA A 143 18.23 11.68 -4.48
CA ALA A 143 19.53 12.09 -3.99
C ALA A 143 19.88 13.54 -4.38
N ALA A 144 19.57 13.95 -5.62
CA ALA A 144 19.80 15.31 -6.11
C ALA A 144 18.95 16.36 -5.37
N ASP A 145 17.77 15.98 -4.89
CA ASP A 145 16.82 16.84 -4.18
C ASP A 145 16.86 16.65 -2.65
N ALA A 146 17.82 15.88 -2.12
CA ALA A 146 17.92 15.53 -0.71
C ALA A 146 17.91 16.73 0.24
N LYS A 147 18.50 17.86 -0.18
CA LYS A 147 18.57 19.12 0.59
C LYS A 147 17.42 20.09 0.31
N ARG A 148 16.57 19.80 -0.67
CA ARG A 148 15.40 20.59 -1.02
C ARG A 148 14.31 20.38 0.01
N LEU A 149 13.54 21.42 0.33
CA LEU A 149 12.42 21.30 1.27
C LEU A 149 11.31 20.41 0.70
N VAL A 150 10.70 19.63 1.57
CA VAL A 150 9.55 18.76 1.21
C VAL A 150 8.36 19.58 0.70
N ALA A 151 8.21 20.84 1.12
CA ALA A 151 7.22 21.78 0.58
C ALA A 151 7.31 21.92 -0.95
N ASP A 152 8.52 21.84 -1.50
CA ASP A 152 8.80 22.02 -2.92
C ASP A 152 8.80 20.70 -3.72
N TYR A 153 8.50 19.58 -3.09
CA TYR A 153 8.45 18.29 -3.75
C TYR A 153 7.17 18.14 -4.58
N SER A 154 7.30 17.56 -5.78
CA SER A 154 6.15 17.12 -6.57
C SER A 154 5.38 16.01 -5.85
N THR A 155 4.15 15.72 -6.31
CA THR A 155 3.35 14.61 -5.77
C THR A 155 4.13 13.29 -5.80
N GLY A 156 4.79 12.95 -6.90
CA GLY A 156 5.62 11.76 -7.03
C GLY A 156 6.79 11.75 -6.05
N MET A 157 7.51 12.88 -5.90
CA MET A 157 8.60 13.02 -4.93
C MET A 157 8.11 12.87 -3.49
N ARG A 158 6.96 13.45 -3.14
CA ARG A 158 6.35 13.31 -1.80
C ARG A 158 5.98 11.85 -1.51
N LYS A 159 5.41 11.13 -2.47
CA LYS A 159 5.09 9.69 -2.33
C LYS A 159 6.35 8.85 -2.20
N LYS A 160 7.40 9.11 -2.98
CA LYS A 160 8.71 8.46 -2.83
C LYS A 160 9.31 8.71 -1.44
N ALA A 161 9.31 9.96 -0.95
CA ALA A 161 9.81 10.30 0.39
C ALA A 161 8.99 9.61 1.51
N ALA A 162 7.66 9.57 1.39
CA ALA A 162 6.80 8.86 2.34
C ALA A 162 7.10 7.35 2.38
N LEU A 163 7.34 6.75 1.21
CA LEU A 163 7.76 5.36 1.12
C LEU A 163 9.13 5.15 1.79
N GLY A 164 10.09 6.07 1.60
CA GLY A 164 11.36 6.06 2.31
C GLY A 164 11.18 6.11 3.84
N CYS A 165 10.33 6.99 4.34
CA CYS A 165 10.00 7.08 5.77
C CYS A 165 9.36 5.77 6.30
N ALA A 166 8.53 5.11 5.50
CA ALA A 166 7.90 3.85 5.86
C ALA A 166 8.87 2.67 5.88
N LEU A 167 9.96 2.74 5.09
CA LEU A 167 10.96 1.68 4.94
C LEU A 167 12.18 1.82 5.86
N ILE A 168 12.48 3.02 6.38
CA ILE A 168 13.77 3.33 7.02
C ILE A 168 14.10 2.45 8.21
N HIS A 169 13.11 1.95 8.93
CA HIS A 169 13.28 1.04 10.07
C HIS A 169 13.27 -0.45 9.68
N ASN A 170 13.28 -0.75 8.38
CA ASN A 170 13.28 -2.10 7.82
C ASN A 170 12.10 -2.97 8.31
N PRO A 171 10.84 -2.59 8.01
CA PRO A 171 9.67 -3.35 8.43
C PRO A 171 9.60 -4.72 7.74
N SER A 172 8.80 -5.66 8.30
CA SER A 172 8.51 -6.95 7.64
C SER A 172 7.28 -6.86 6.73
N VAL A 173 6.36 -5.95 7.04
CA VAL A 173 5.12 -5.77 6.30
C VAL A 173 4.93 -4.30 5.96
N LEU A 174 4.60 -4.02 4.72
CA LEU A 174 4.35 -2.66 4.22
C LEU A 174 2.89 -2.54 3.78
N PHE A 175 2.20 -1.55 4.34
CA PHE A 175 0.84 -1.18 3.96
C PHE A 175 0.85 0.13 3.20
N LEU A 176 0.28 0.15 1.99
CA LEU A 176 0.27 1.32 1.11
C LEU A 176 -1.17 1.59 0.63
N ASP A 177 -1.67 2.79 0.88
CA ASP A 177 -2.98 3.18 0.42
C ASP A 177 -2.84 4.07 -0.82
N GLU A 178 -3.27 3.58 -2.00
CA GLU A 178 -3.18 4.22 -3.31
C GLU A 178 -1.78 4.81 -3.62
N PRO A 179 -0.69 4.03 -3.50
CA PRO A 179 0.68 4.56 -3.55
C PRO A 179 1.07 5.17 -4.89
N LEU A 180 0.40 4.80 -5.98
CA LEU A 180 0.72 5.23 -7.34
C LEU A 180 -0.30 6.20 -7.94
N GLU A 181 -1.36 6.55 -7.19
CA GLU A 181 -2.34 7.53 -7.64
C GLU A 181 -1.71 8.92 -7.78
N GLY A 182 -1.92 9.57 -8.93
CA GLY A 182 -1.38 10.91 -9.22
C GLY A 182 0.15 10.96 -9.34
N VAL A 183 0.81 9.83 -9.51
CA VAL A 183 2.26 9.72 -9.68
C VAL A 183 2.58 9.61 -11.17
N ASP A 184 3.59 10.34 -11.61
CA ASP A 184 4.09 10.24 -12.99
C ASP A 184 4.69 8.85 -13.28
N PRO A 185 4.76 8.42 -14.55
CA PRO A 185 5.21 7.07 -14.91
C PRO A 185 6.64 6.74 -14.46
N ILE A 186 7.54 7.73 -14.40
CA ILE A 186 8.95 7.53 -14.00
C ILE A 186 9.00 7.26 -12.49
N SER A 187 8.35 8.10 -11.69
CA SER A 187 8.24 7.90 -10.25
C SER A 187 7.50 6.60 -9.89
N ALA A 188 6.46 6.25 -10.64
CA ALA A 188 5.73 4.99 -10.46
C ALA A 188 6.64 3.77 -10.70
N ASP A 189 7.50 3.81 -11.72
CA ASP A 189 8.45 2.73 -12.00
C ASP A 189 9.50 2.57 -10.88
N VAL A 190 10.01 3.68 -10.33
CA VAL A 190 10.91 3.65 -9.17
C VAL A 190 10.25 2.98 -7.97
N ILE A 191 9.01 3.38 -7.65
CA ILE A 191 8.24 2.78 -6.54
C ILE A 191 8.05 1.29 -6.79
N ARG A 192 7.59 0.89 -7.98
CA ARG A 192 7.35 -0.51 -8.35
C ARG A 192 8.60 -1.37 -8.19
N ARG A 193 9.75 -0.94 -8.71
CA ARG A 193 11.03 -1.66 -8.58
C ARG A 193 11.44 -1.83 -7.12
N LEU A 194 11.25 -0.80 -6.31
CA LEU A 194 11.57 -0.87 -4.88
C LEU A 194 10.67 -1.87 -4.16
N LEU A 195 9.35 -1.88 -4.44
CA LEU A 195 8.41 -2.84 -3.85
C LEU A 195 8.75 -4.29 -4.26
N THR A 196 9.06 -4.54 -5.53
CA THR A 196 9.49 -5.85 -6.01
C THR A 196 10.76 -6.32 -5.29
N ARG A 197 11.74 -5.43 -5.12
CA ARG A 197 12.97 -5.75 -4.37
C ARG A 197 12.68 -6.01 -2.90
N PHE A 198 11.79 -5.24 -2.28
CA PHE A 198 11.39 -5.41 -0.89
C PHE A 198 10.72 -6.77 -0.65
N VAL A 199 9.84 -7.21 -1.53
CA VAL A 199 9.22 -8.54 -1.49
C VAL A 199 10.26 -9.64 -1.78
N GLY A 200 11.17 -9.41 -2.74
CA GLY A 200 12.27 -10.33 -3.04
C GLY A 200 13.21 -10.60 -1.85
N SER A 201 13.27 -9.70 -0.86
CA SER A 201 14.00 -9.91 0.41
C SER A 201 13.20 -10.70 1.47
N GLY A 202 12.02 -11.22 1.14
CA GLY A 202 11.15 -11.99 2.04
C GLY A 202 10.12 -11.17 2.81
N SER A 203 10.08 -9.84 2.60
CA SER A 203 9.09 -8.95 3.21
C SER A 203 7.76 -9.00 2.44
N THR A 204 6.68 -8.51 3.06
CA THR A 204 5.33 -8.56 2.48
C THR A 204 4.80 -7.16 2.21
N VAL A 205 4.10 -6.98 1.10
CA VAL A 205 3.42 -5.73 0.76
C VAL A 205 1.93 -5.99 0.57
N LEU A 206 1.10 -5.16 1.20
CA LEU A 206 -0.32 -5.04 0.88
C LEU A 206 -0.58 -3.59 0.45
N PHE A 207 -1.03 -3.38 -0.78
CA PHE A 207 -1.42 -2.06 -1.22
C PHE A 207 -2.84 -2.02 -1.78
N SER A 208 -3.51 -0.88 -1.57
CA SER A 208 -4.80 -0.63 -2.20
C SER A 208 -4.62 0.02 -3.57
N SER A 209 -5.53 -0.29 -4.49
CA SER A 209 -5.65 0.43 -5.75
C SER A 209 -7.08 0.34 -6.30
N HIS A 210 -7.45 1.34 -7.10
CA HIS A 210 -8.62 1.30 -7.96
C HIS A 210 -8.24 1.06 -9.44
N VAL A 211 -6.92 0.99 -9.74
CA VAL A 211 -6.38 0.77 -11.10
C VAL A 211 -6.03 -0.71 -11.25
N MET A 212 -6.91 -1.47 -11.89
CA MET A 212 -6.83 -2.93 -12.01
C MET A 212 -5.62 -3.38 -12.84
N GLU A 213 -5.31 -2.67 -13.94
CA GLU A 213 -4.21 -2.99 -14.84
C GLU A 213 -2.86 -2.95 -14.12
N LEU A 214 -2.69 -1.98 -13.21
CA LEU A 214 -1.48 -1.86 -12.42
C LEU A 214 -1.31 -3.05 -11.46
N VAL A 215 -2.39 -3.42 -10.77
CA VAL A 215 -2.37 -4.55 -9.84
C VAL A 215 -2.12 -5.86 -10.56
N GLU A 216 -2.73 -6.06 -11.73
CA GLU A 216 -2.52 -7.23 -12.57
C GLU A 216 -1.04 -7.41 -12.99
N GLN A 217 -0.32 -6.30 -13.20
CA GLN A 217 1.09 -6.33 -13.63
C GLN A 217 2.07 -6.62 -12.50
N VAL A 218 1.74 -6.30 -11.24
CA VAL A 218 2.73 -6.31 -10.16
C VAL A 218 2.40 -7.26 -9.01
N CYS A 219 1.13 -7.65 -8.83
CA CYS A 219 0.70 -8.45 -7.69
C CYS A 219 0.70 -9.95 -7.97
N ASP A 220 1.22 -10.71 -7.00
CA ASP A 220 1.11 -12.17 -6.97
C ASP A 220 -0.29 -12.60 -6.51
N HIS A 221 -0.89 -11.80 -5.62
CA HIS A 221 -2.18 -12.07 -5.00
C HIS A 221 -3.08 -10.84 -5.08
N VAL A 222 -4.36 -11.06 -5.36
CA VAL A 222 -5.37 -9.99 -5.47
C VAL A 222 -6.58 -10.33 -4.63
N THR A 223 -7.07 -9.33 -3.91
CA THR A 223 -8.34 -9.37 -3.19
C THR A 223 -9.23 -8.25 -3.73
N ILE A 224 -10.38 -8.62 -4.26
CA ILE A 224 -11.39 -7.67 -4.74
C ILE A 224 -12.37 -7.38 -3.62
N ILE A 225 -12.54 -6.09 -3.30
CA ILE A 225 -13.51 -5.61 -2.32
C ILE A 225 -14.54 -4.70 -2.99
N ASP A 226 -15.82 -4.93 -2.72
CA ASP A 226 -16.92 -4.05 -3.12
C ASP A 226 -17.92 -3.93 -1.96
N ARG A 227 -18.40 -2.69 -1.72
CA ARG A 227 -19.39 -2.37 -0.66
C ARG A 227 -19.06 -2.99 0.70
N GLY A 228 -17.80 -2.94 1.08
CA GLY A 228 -17.30 -3.44 2.36
C GLY A 228 -17.16 -4.96 2.46
N ARG A 229 -17.34 -5.72 1.37
CA ARG A 229 -17.23 -7.18 1.34
C ARG A 229 -16.18 -7.65 0.35
N ILE A 230 -15.47 -8.73 0.67
CA ILE A 230 -14.60 -9.40 -0.30
C ILE A 230 -15.47 -10.21 -1.26
N VAL A 231 -15.31 -9.94 -2.56
CA VAL A 231 -16.03 -10.64 -3.64
C VAL A 231 -15.17 -11.70 -4.31
N ALA A 232 -13.86 -11.55 -4.29
CA ALA A 232 -12.90 -12.57 -4.74
C ALA A 232 -11.55 -12.36 -4.05
N SER A 233 -10.81 -13.43 -3.80
CA SER A 233 -9.44 -13.41 -3.29
C SER A 233 -8.69 -14.65 -3.76
N GLY A 234 -7.45 -14.48 -4.20
CA GLY A 234 -6.62 -15.58 -4.70
C GLY A 234 -5.37 -15.07 -5.41
N THR A 235 -4.64 -15.96 -6.07
CA THR A 235 -3.56 -15.51 -6.97
C THR A 235 -4.15 -14.66 -8.10
N THR A 236 -3.37 -13.74 -8.64
CA THR A 236 -3.82 -12.87 -9.73
C THR A 236 -4.39 -13.68 -10.89
N ASP A 237 -3.74 -14.80 -11.25
CA ASP A 237 -4.21 -15.70 -12.30
C ASP A 237 -5.54 -16.39 -11.97
N GLN A 238 -5.75 -16.80 -10.71
CA GLN A 238 -7.03 -17.40 -10.27
C GLN A 238 -8.17 -16.39 -10.34
N VAL A 239 -7.95 -15.17 -9.85
CA VAL A 239 -8.98 -14.12 -9.81
C VAL A 239 -9.36 -13.63 -11.20
N ARG A 240 -8.38 -13.45 -12.11
CA ARG A 240 -8.67 -13.02 -13.48
C ARG A 240 -9.30 -14.10 -14.37
N GLY A 241 -9.08 -15.38 -14.07
CA GLY A 241 -9.74 -16.50 -14.79
C GLY A 241 -9.52 -16.50 -16.31
N GLY A 242 -8.32 -16.13 -16.77
CA GLY A 242 -7.99 -16.05 -18.22
C GLY A 242 -8.47 -14.78 -18.93
N LYS A 243 -9.07 -13.82 -18.20
CA LYS A 243 -9.48 -12.48 -18.70
C LYS A 243 -8.50 -11.42 -18.17
N THR A 244 -8.78 -10.13 -18.39
CA THR A 244 -8.12 -9.05 -17.65
C THR A 244 -8.73 -8.95 -16.25
N LEU A 245 -7.98 -8.46 -15.28
CA LEU A 245 -8.48 -8.24 -13.91
C LEU A 245 -9.67 -7.27 -13.90
N GLN A 246 -9.65 -6.26 -14.79
CA GLN A 246 -10.76 -5.32 -14.97
C GLN A 246 -12.04 -6.03 -15.45
N GLN A 247 -11.93 -6.94 -16.43
CA GLN A 247 -13.09 -7.70 -16.91
C GLN A 247 -13.62 -8.64 -15.82
N ALA A 248 -12.74 -9.33 -15.10
CA ALA A 248 -13.13 -10.19 -13.98
C ALA A 248 -13.85 -9.38 -12.89
N PHE A 249 -13.39 -8.16 -12.59
CA PHE A 249 -14.06 -7.28 -11.66
C PHE A 249 -15.47 -6.89 -12.12
N ILE A 250 -15.64 -6.49 -13.39
CA ILE A 250 -16.96 -6.16 -13.96
C ILE A 250 -17.91 -7.34 -13.89
N ASP A 251 -17.43 -8.55 -14.20
CA ASP A 251 -18.24 -9.77 -14.16
C ASP A 251 -18.67 -10.13 -12.72
N LEU A 252 -17.82 -9.87 -11.72
CA LEU A 252 -18.09 -10.19 -10.31
C LEU A 252 -19.01 -9.17 -9.62
N VAL A 253 -18.83 -7.89 -9.94
CA VAL A 253 -19.55 -6.77 -9.27
C VAL A 253 -20.80 -6.36 -10.05
N GLY A 254 -20.83 -6.69 -11.33
CA GLY A 254 -21.87 -6.26 -12.28
C GLY A 254 -21.65 -4.84 -12.80
N PRO A 255 -22.30 -4.49 -13.92
CA PRO A 255 -22.31 -3.12 -14.37
C PRO A 255 -22.97 -2.27 -13.27
N ARG A 256 -22.26 -1.23 -12.82
CA ARG A 256 -22.94 -0.18 -12.05
C ARG A 256 -23.97 0.40 -12.97
N ALA A 257 -25.24 0.43 -12.53
CA ALA A 257 -26.27 1.17 -13.25
C ALA A 257 -25.72 2.58 -13.49
N THR A 258 -25.22 2.81 -14.67
CA THR A 258 -25.10 4.16 -15.21
C THR A 258 -26.54 4.59 -15.33
N ASP A 259 -26.87 5.73 -14.75
CA ASP A 259 -28.16 6.36 -14.91
C ASP A 259 -28.39 6.60 -16.42
N GLU A 260 -28.80 5.57 -17.14
CA GLU A 260 -29.27 5.71 -18.53
C GLU A 260 -30.44 6.68 -18.61
N GLU A 261 -31.15 6.91 -17.50
CA GLU A 261 -32.20 7.92 -17.38
C GLU A 261 -31.69 9.37 -17.26
N VAL A 262 -30.43 9.60 -16.81
CA VAL A 262 -29.90 10.96 -16.60
C VAL A 262 -29.46 11.65 -17.88
N LEU A 263 -29.28 10.93 -18.97
CA LEU A 263 -28.80 11.48 -20.24
C LEU A 263 -29.79 11.36 -21.39
N SER A 264 -31.08 11.24 -21.11
CA SER A 264 -32.15 11.18 -22.14
C SER A 264 -32.19 12.42 -23.07
N TRP A 265 -31.51 13.50 -22.68
CA TRP A 265 -31.36 14.72 -23.47
C TRP A 265 -30.11 14.70 -24.40
N LEU A 266 -29.19 13.79 -24.23
CA LEU A 266 -27.98 13.62 -25.07
C LEU A 266 -28.27 12.91 -26.41
N GLY A 267 -29.40 13.03 -26.96
CA GLY A 267 -29.77 12.44 -28.26
C GLY A 267 -30.88 13.15 -28.96
N SER A 268 -31.51 14.15 -28.33
CA SER A 268 -32.54 14.96 -28.95
C SER A 268 -31.91 16.16 -29.66
N SER A 269 -31.27 15.94 -30.82
CA SER A 269 -31.11 17.02 -31.80
C SER A 269 -32.49 17.35 -32.34
N SER A 270 -33.02 18.46 -31.91
CA SER A 270 -34.22 19.07 -32.48
C SER A 270 -34.05 19.31 -33.98
N SER A 271 -34.93 18.73 -34.75
CA SER A 271 -35.20 19.06 -36.14
C SER A 271 -35.80 20.46 -36.24
#